data_d2611fb7fa94e0f933f99c07763421bc
#
_entry.id   d2611fb7fa94e0f933f99c07763421bc
#
_cell.length_a   1.000
_cell.length_b   1.000
_cell.length_c   1.000
_cell.angle_alpha   90.00
_cell.angle_beta   90.00
_cell.angle_gamma   90.00
#
_symmetry.space_group_name_H-M   'P 1'
#
loop_
_entity.id
_entity.type
_entity.pdbx_description
1 polymer ?
#
loop_
_entity_poly.entity_id
_entity_poly.type
_entity_poly.pdbx_seq_one_letter_code
_entity_poly.pdbx_strand_id
1 'polypeptide(L)'
;LDISELKGKMLPVGMMIALDYVWDQVKADRTKRKMIFIDEIWKLIGGAANKQAAEFCLEIFKIIRGYGGGALAATQDLSDFFGLEDGRYGRAILNNSKTKIILNLEPDEAEYVKDVLKLTRTEIRSITQFERGEALISSNSDKVPVIIKASREKQQMITTDRAELEAMLKELKAVADTADAASVPDSEAVEASRDQLAETQTP
;
A
#
# COMPACT_ATOMS: atom_id res chain seq x y z
N LEU A 1 -0.06 13.66 -10.07
CA LEU A 1 0.70 14.72 -9.41
C LEU A 1 1.96 14.11 -8.82
N ASP A 2 3.13 14.51 -9.33
CA ASP A 2 4.40 14.14 -8.74
C ASP A 2 4.89 15.31 -7.86
N ILE A 3 5.13 15.02 -6.58
CA ILE A 3 5.61 15.98 -5.59
C ILE A 3 6.96 15.55 -4.99
N SER A 4 7.61 14.54 -5.57
CA SER A 4 8.85 13.94 -5.04
C SER A 4 10.03 14.91 -4.98
N GLU A 5 10.06 15.92 -5.84
CA GLU A 5 11.10 16.93 -5.86
C GLU A 5 10.89 18.05 -4.83
N LEU A 6 9.71 18.16 -4.23
CA LEU A 6 9.43 19.17 -3.23
C LEU A 6 10.13 18.84 -1.90
N LYS A 7 10.91 19.78 -1.38
CA LYS A 7 11.68 19.61 -0.15
C LYS A 7 11.42 20.76 0.84
N GLY A 8 11.71 20.51 2.11
CA GLY A 8 11.63 21.51 3.17
C GLY A 8 10.24 22.15 3.27
N LYS A 9 10.17 23.45 3.30
CA LYS A 9 8.91 24.21 3.48
C LYS A 9 7.92 24.08 2.34
N MET A 10 8.36 23.67 1.14
CA MET A 10 7.47 23.52 -0.03
C MET A 10 6.74 22.18 -0.02
N LEU A 11 7.27 21.16 0.63
CA LEU A 11 6.63 19.84 0.69
C LEU A 11 5.23 19.88 1.32
N PRO A 12 4.99 20.48 2.50
CA PRO A 12 3.64 20.57 3.07
C PRO A 12 2.66 21.32 2.17
N VAL A 13 3.11 22.36 1.46
CA VAL A 13 2.26 23.10 0.51
C VAL A 13 1.86 22.22 -0.67
N GLY A 14 2.83 21.52 -1.26
CA GLY A 14 2.55 20.58 -2.36
C GLY A 14 1.64 19.42 -1.93
N MET A 15 1.82 18.91 -0.73
CA MET A 15 0.95 17.87 -0.16
C MET A 15 -0.48 18.38 0.02
N MET A 16 -0.68 19.62 0.50
CA MET A 16 -2.01 20.23 0.59
C MET A 16 -2.68 20.37 -0.77
N ILE A 17 -1.97 20.87 -1.77
CA ILE A 17 -2.50 21.00 -3.14
C ILE A 17 -2.89 19.63 -3.71
N ALA A 18 -2.05 18.62 -3.51
CA ALA A 18 -2.33 17.25 -3.95
C ALA A 18 -3.57 16.67 -3.25
N LEU A 19 -3.71 16.88 -1.94
CA LEU A 19 -4.88 16.44 -1.18
C LEU A 19 -6.15 17.16 -1.61
N ASP A 20 -6.11 18.47 -1.83
CA ASP A 20 -7.25 19.25 -2.29
C ASP A 20 -7.73 18.76 -3.68
N TYR A 21 -6.79 18.54 -4.60
CA TYR A 21 -7.10 17.94 -5.89
C TYR A 21 -7.75 16.55 -5.77
N VAL A 22 -7.17 15.67 -4.94
CA VAL A 22 -7.74 14.32 -4.70
C VAL A 22 -9.13 14.44 -4.09
N TRP A 23 -9.33 15.37 -3.17
CA TRP A 23 -10.60 15.61 -2.53
C TRP A 23 -11.66 16.10 -3.50
N ASP A 24 -11.32 16.97 -4.44
CA ASP A 24 -12.21 17.40 -5.51
C ASP A 24 -12.64 16.23 -6.41
N GLN A 25 -11.71 15.31 -6.74
CA GLN A 25 -12.07 14.09 -7.46
C GLN A 25 -13.04 13.20 -6.66
N VAL A 26 -12.89 13.14 -5.34
CA VAL A 26 -13.83 12.39 -4.47
C VAL A 26 -15.23 13.03 -4.49
N LYS A 27 -15.31 14.35 -4.45
CA LYS A 27 -16.59 15.08 -4.45
C LYS A 27 -17.32 15.04 -5.79
N ALA A 28 -16.57 14.94 -6.90
CA ALA A 28 -17.10 15.09 -8.25
C ALA A 28 -18.23 14.10 -8.62
N ASP A 29 -18.17 12.87 -8.13
CA ASP A 29 -19.19 11.86 -8.44
C ASP A 29 -19.47 10.97 -7.21
N ARG A 30 -20.59 11.20 -6.54
CA ARG A 30 -21.00 10.43 -5.35
C ARG A 30 -21.50 9.02 -5.65
N THR A 31 -21.75 8.70 -6.89
CA THR A 31 -22.28 7.38 -7.30
C THR A 31 -21.20 6.34 -7.42
N LYS A 32 -19.96 6.76 -7.65
CA LYS A 32 -18.78 5.87 -7.76
C LYS A 32 -18.20 5.56 -6.40
N ARG A 33 -17.83 4.29 -6.20
CA ARG A 33 -17.02 3.88 -5.04
C ARG A 33 -15.58 4.33 -5.23
N LYS A 34 -15.00 4.89 -4.20
CA LYS A 34 -13.63 5.43 -4.22
C LYS A 34 -12.89 5.07 -2.94
N MET A 35 -11.57 4.91 -3.05
CA MET A 35 -10.70 4.74 -1.91
C MET A 35 -9.55 5.73 -2.00
N ILE A 36 -9.26 6.41 -0.91
CA ILE A 36 -8.04 7.19 -0.73
C ILE A 36 -7.09 6.37 0.13
N PHE A 37 -5.87 6.20 -0.36
CA PHE A 37 -4.77 5.59 0.39
C PHE A 37 -3.76 6.68 0.74
N ILE A 38 -3.52 6.85 2.03
CA ILE A 38 -2.55 7.81 2.56
C ILE A 38 -1.47 7.03 3.27
N ASP A 39 -0.35 6.86 2.60
CA ASP A 39 0.84 6.27 3.22
C ASP A 39 1.62 7.33 3.97
N GLU A 40 2.26 6.94 5.06
CA GLU A 40 3.03 7.83 5.93
C GLU A 40 2.22 9.08 6.39
N ILE A 41 0.99 8.85 6.84
CA ILE A 41 0.08 9.94 7.22
C ILE A 41 0.66 10.86 8.30
N TRP A 42 1.60 10.37 9.11
CA TRP A 42 2.28 11.18 10.12
C TRP A 42 2.95 12.43 9.53
N LYS A 43 3.39 12.39 8.26
CA LYS A 43 3.95 13.57 7.56
C LYS A 43 2.93 14.71 7.37
N LEU A 44 1.65 14.38 7.41
CA LEU A 44 0.55 15.34 7.26
C LEU A 44 -0.05 15.79 8.59
N ILE A 45 0.07 14.97 9.63
CA ILE A 45 -0.58 15.24 10.92
C ILE A 45 0.38 15.23 12.12
N GLY A 46 1.66 14.92 11.90
CA GLY A 46 2.69 14.83 12.94
C GLY A 46 3.19 16.18 13.43
N GLY A 47 4.11 16.16 14.40
CA GLY A 47 4.59 17.36 15.10
C GLY A 47 5.21 18.42 14.20
N ALA A 48 5.81 18.03 13.06
CA ALA A 48 6.38 18.95 12.07
C ALA A 48 5.35 19.37 10.98
N ALA A 49 4.13 18.82 10.99
CA ALA A 49 3.13 19.07 9.98
C ALA A 49 2.45 20.43 10.16
N ASN A 50 1.89 20.91 9.05
CA ASN A 50 1.05 22.10 9.10
C ASN A 50 -0.33 21.75 9.69
N LYS A 51 -0.78 22.51 10.68
CA LYS A 51 -2.10 22.36 11.30
C LYS A 51 -3.24 22.31 10.28
N GLN A 52 -3.19 23.11 9.23
CA GLN A 52 -4.21 23.13 8.16
C GLN A 52 -4.26 21.80 7.42
N ALA A 53 -3.11 21.17 7.13
CA ALA A 53 -3.06 19.85 6.51
C ALA A 53 -3.65 18.78 7.42
N ALA A 54 -3.36 18.85 8.72
CA ALA A 54 -3.90 17.93 9.72
C ALA A 54 -5.43 18.07 9.86
N GLU A 55 -5.96 19.27 9.87
CA GLU A 55 -7.40 19.56 9.90
C GLU A 55 -8.08 19.01 8.65
N PHE A 56 -7.50 19.22 7.49
CA PHE A 56 -8.02 18.71 6.22
C PHE A 56 -8.03 17.18 6.16
N CYS A 57 -6.95 16.52 6.58
CA CYS A 57 -6.92 15.06 6.71
C CYS A 57 -8.03 14.54 7.62
N LEU A 58 -8.18 15.17 8.79
CA LEU A 58 -9.24 14.78 9.73
C LEU A 58 -10.63 14.96 9.14
N GLU A 59 -10.87 16.01 8.39
CA GLU A 59 -12.14 16.26 7.71
C GLU A 59 -12.44 15.13 6.71
N ILE A 60 -11.46 14.73 5.88
CA ILE A 60 -11.60 13.61 4.95
C ILE A 60 -12.08 12.35 5.71
N PHE A 61 -11.41 11.97 6.79
CA PHE A 61 -11.79 10.79 7.57
C PHE A 61 -13.20 10.86 8.17
N LYS A 62 -13.68 12.04 8.48
CA LYS A 62 -15.04 12.24 9.02
C LYS A 62 -16.14 12.11 7.96
N ILE A 63 -15.91 12.64 6.76
CA ILE A 63 -17.00 12.87 5.82
C ILE A 63 -16.94 12.04 4.52
N ILE A 64 -15.80 11.41 4.20
CA ILE A 64 -15.58 10.69 2.94
C ILE A 64 -16.66 9.65 2.64
N ARG A 65 -17.20 9.01 3.67
CA ARG A 65 -18.31 8.04 3.54
C ARG A 65 -19.54 8.66 2.87
N GLY A 66 -19.86 9.92 3.17
CA GLY A 66 -20.97 10.65 2.58
C GLY A 66 -20.81 10.91 1.07
N TYR A 67 -19.60 10.73 0.55
CA TYR A 67 -19.25 10.87 -0.87
C TYR A 67 -19.05 9.51 -1.57
N GLY A 68 -19.51 8.42 -0.95
CA GLY A 68 -19.32 7.07 -1.51
C GLY A 68 -17.89 6.54 -1.41
N GLY A 69 -17.04 7.19 -0.60
CA GLY A 69 -15.63 6.87 -0.46
C GLY A 69 -15.27 6.18 0.86
N GLY A 70 -14.05 5.64 0.88
CA GLY A 70 -13.35 5.17 2.06
C GLY A 70 -11.93 5.76 2.11
N ALA A 71 -11.37 5.88 3.30
CA ALA A 71 -9.99 6.28 3.50
C ALA A 71 -9.24 5.17 4.24
N LEU A 72 -8.02 4.89 3.80
CA LEU A 72 -7.05 4.04 4.47
C LEU A 72 -5.78 4.86 4.70
N ALA A 73 -5.33 4.91 5.94
CA ALA A 73 -4.06 5.53 6.30
C ALA A 73 -3.11 4.50 6.86
N ALA A 74 -1.84 4.63 6.53
CA ALA A 74 -0.76 3.86 7.12
C ALA A 74 0.25 4.81 7.79
N THR A 75 0.84 4.34 8.87
CA THR A 75 1.94 5.02 9.56
C THR A 75 2.88 3.99 10.16
N GLN A 76 4.14 4.29 10.13
CA GLN A 76 5.18 3.54 10.83
C GLN A 76 5.74 4.33 12.02
N ASP A 77 5.42 5.60 12.15
CA ASP A 77 5.88 6.47 13.23
C ASP A 77 4.69 6.91 14.09
N LEU A 78 4.55 6.27 15.25
CA LEU A 78 3.48 6.59 16.20
C LEU A 78 3.81 7.82 17.03
N SER A 79 5.08 8.10 17.29
CA SER A 79 5.49 9.29 18.02
C SER A 79 5.08 10.55 17.26
N ASP A 80 5.42 10.63 15.98
CA ASP A 80 5.04 11.75 15.12
C ASP A 80 3.54 11.76 14.82
N PHE A 81 2.92 10.60 14.63
CA PHE A 81 1.46 10.50 14.43
C PHE A 81 0.65 11.15 15.56
N PHE A 82 1.16 11.11 16.78
CA PHE A 82 0.56 11.79 17.94
C PHE A 82 1.28 13.08 18.34
N GLY A 83 2.24 13.56 17.56
CA GLY A 83 3.11 14.69 17.92
C GLY A 83 2.43 16.05 17.86
N LEU A 84 1.41 16.25 17.02
CA LEU A 84 0.76 17.57 16.86
C LEU A 84 -0.42 17.75 17.82
N GLU A 85 -0.44 18.89 18.54
CA GLU A 85 -1.49 19.25 19.51
C GLU A 85 -1.83 18.11 20.49
N ASP A 86 -0.82 17.60 21.17
CA ASP A 86 -0.94 16.48 22.13
C ASP A 86 -1.66 15.23 21.56
N GLY A 87 -1.46 14.96 20.29
CA GLY A 87 -2.04 13.81 19.58
C GLY A 87 -3.51 13.96 19.22
N ARG A 88 -4.06 15.15 19.24
CA ARG A 88 -5.47 15.41 18.92
C ARG A 88 -5.87 14.85 17.56
N TYR A 89 -5.07 15.08 16.52
CA TYR A 89 -5.37 14.64 15.17
C TYR A 89 -5.24 13.13 15.01
N GLY A 90 -4.16 12.53 15.50
CA GLY A 90 -3.96 11.09 15.49
C GLY A 90 -5.07 10.34 16.20
N ARG A 91 -5.42 10.77 17.44
CA ARG A 91 -6.55 10.19 18.18
C ARG A 91 -7.87 10.34 17.42
N ALA A 92 -8.12 11.49 16.80
CA ALA A 92 -9.36 11.73 16.09
C ALA A 92 -9.46 10.85 14.81
N ILE A 93 -8.36 10.66 14.07
CA ILE A 93 -8.31 9.75 12.91
C ILE A 93 -8.56 8.30 13.37
N LEU A 94 -7.88 7.83 14.42
CA LEU A 94 -8.12 6.51 14.98
C LEU A 94 -9.57 6.28 15.42
N ASN A 95 -10.18 7.27 16.03
CA ASN A 95 -11.58 7.18 16.47
C ASN A 95 -12.57 7.16 15.29
N ASN A 96 -12.25 7.82 14.19
CA ASN A 96 -13.06 7.79 12.96
C ASN A 96 -12.78 6.55 12.10
N SER A 97 -11.70 5.83 12.32
CA SER A 97 -11.36 4.59 11.65
C SER A 97 -12.02 3.41 12.34
N LYS A 98 -12.99 2.77 11.69
CA LYS A 98 -13.70 1.62 12.26
C LYS A 98 -12.84 0.37 12.33
N THR A 99 -12.02 0.16 11.31
CA THR A 99 -11.09 -0.97 11.24
C THR A 99 -9.67 -0.47 11.41
N LYS A 100 -8.91 -1.13 12.28
CA LYS A 100 -7.51 -0.87 12.52
C LYS A 100 -6.74 -2.17 12.37
N ILE A 101 -5.62 -2.12 11.68
CA ILE A 101 -4.70 -3.24 11.51
C ILE A 101 -3.42 -2.84 12.22
N ILE A 102 -3.09 -3.56 13.27
CA ILE A 102 -1.92 -3.30 14.11
C ILE A 102 -0.92 -4.42 13.84
N LEU A 103 0.20 -4.04 13.27
CA LEU A 103 1.34 -4.94 13.01
C LEU A 103 2.23 -5.01 14.25
N ASN A 104 3.44 -5.58 14.10
CA ASN A 104 4.43 -5.56 15.17
C ASN A 104 4.73 -4.12 15.61
N LEU A 105 4.78 -3.91 16.91
CA LEU A 105 5.17 -2.65 17.53
C LEU A 105 6.26 -2.90 18.58
N GLU A 106 7.16 -1.96 18.72
CA GLU A 106 8.09 -1.96 19.85
C GLU A 106 7.33 -1.76 21.19
N PRO A 107 7.85 -2.26 22.31
CA PRO A 107 7.16 -2.20 23.61
C PRO A 107 6.70 -0.79 24.00
N ASP A 108 7.52 0.23 23.76
CA ASP A 108 7.22 1.62 24.08
C ASP A 108 6.08 2.16 23.21
N GLU A 109 6.05 1.80 21.94
CA GLU A 109 4.99 2.15 21.00
C GLU A 109 3.67 1.47 21.36
N ALA A 110 3.74 0.20 21.76
CA ALA A 110 2.56 -0.56 22.19
C ALA A 110 1.91 0.04 23.44
N GLU A 111 2.69 0.49 24.40
CA GLU A 111 2.16 1.22 25.58
C GLU A 111 1.55 2.56 25.19
N TYR A 112 2.12 3.25 24.18
CA TYR A 112 1.61 4.54 23.70
C TYR A 112 0.20 4.44 23.12
N VAL A 113 -0.10 3.36 22.38
CA VAL A 113 -1.42 3.15 21.77
C VAL A 113 -2.40 2.40 22.64
N LYS A 114 -1.97 1.87 23.77
CA LYS A 114 -2.75 1.05 24.70
C LYS A 114 -4.09 1.67 25.05
N ASP A 115 -4.09 2.89 25.56
CA ASP A 115 -5.29 3.55 26.04
C ASP A 115 -6.21 3.97 24.89
N VAL A 116 -5.63 4.44 23.78
CA VAL A 116 -6.40 4.88 22.61
C VAL A 116 -7.11 3.70 21.95
N LEU A 117 -6.45 2.55 21.86
CA LEU A 117 -6.97 1.33 21.26
C LEU A 117 -7.63 0.39 22.27
N LYS A 118 -7.60 0.76 23.57
CA LYS A 118 -8.12 -0.05 24.68
C LYS A 118 -7.58 -1.47 24.65
N LEU A 119 -6.26 -1.59 24.54
CA LEU A 119 -5.58 -2.87 24.48
C LEU A 119 -5.45 -3.50 25.87
N THR A 120 -5.70 -4.79 25.97
CA THR A 120 -5.41 -5.59 27.16
C THR A 120 -3.91 -5.90 27.25
N ARG A 121 -3.43 -6.30 28.42
CA ARG A 121 -2.02 -6.72 28.60
C ARG A 121 -1.64 -7.88 27.67
N THR A 122 -2.57 -8.80 27.42
CA THR A 122 -2.35 -9.94 26.53
C THR A 122 -2.19 -9.48 25.07
N GLU A 123 -3.04 -8.55 24.62
CA GLU A 123 -2.95 -7.98 23.27
C GLU A 123 -1.65 -7.22 23.07
N ILE A 124 -1.23 -6.41 24.06
CA ILE A 124 0.07 -5.72 24.02
C ILE A 124 1.21 -6.72 23.87
N ARG A 125 1.23 -7.77 24.71
CA ARG A 125 2.25 -8.80 24.63
C ARG A 125 2.25 -9.50 23.26
N SER A 126 1.09 -9.73 22.68
CA SER A 126 1.00 -10.35 21.34
C SER A 126 1.56 -9.44 20.25
N ILE A 127 1.15 -8.16 20.21
CA ILE A 127 1.60 -7.23 19.16
C ILE A 127 3.10 -6.94 19.21
N THR A 128 3.73 -7.01 20.39
CA THR A 128 5.19 -6.85 20.52
C THR A 128 5.99 -8.11 20.13
N GLN A 129 5.31 -9.21 19.85
CA GLN A 129 5.92 -10.48 19.46
C GLN A 129 5.50 -10.93 18.05
N PHE A 130 4.71 -10.14 17.34
CA PHE A 130 4.26 -10.48 16.00
C PHE A 130 5.43 -10.60 15.03
N GLU A 131 5.38 -11.64 14.22
CA GLU A 131 6.28 -11.84 13.10
C GLU A 131 5.71 -11.24 11.79
N ARG A 132 6.49 -11.28 10.73
CA ARG A 132 6.07 -10.78 9.41
C ARG A 132 4.79 -11.50 8.95
N GLY A 133 3.76 -10.73 8.68
CA GLY A 133 2.44 -11.23 8.26
C GLY A 133 1.45 -11.42 9.40
N GLU A 134 1.86 -11.29 10.66
CA GLU A 134 0.97 -11.31 11.80
C GLU A 134 0.42 -9.92 12.10
N ALA A 135 -0.83 -9.85 12.52
CA ALA A 135 -1.50 -8.60 12.84
C ALA A 135 -2.63 -8.81 13.85
N LEU A 136 -2.95 -7.75 14.59
CA LEU A 136 -4.19 -7.63 15.34
C LEU A 136 -5.17 -6.77 14.53
N ILE A 137 -6.26 -7.36 14.08
CA ILE A 137 -7.34 -6.60 13.44
C ILE A 137 -8.36 -6.22 14.50
N SER A 138 -8.56 -4.91 14.66
CA SER A 138 -9.60 -4.36 15.51
C SER A 138 -10.70 -3.75 14.64
N SER A 139 -11.94 -4.25 14.80
CA SER A 139 -13.11 -3.71 14.09
C SER A 139 -14.24 -3.51 15.09
N ASN A 140 -14.68 -2.28 15.25
CA ASN A 140 -15.60 -1.88 16.32
C ASN A 140 -15.06 -2.25 17.72
N SER A 141 -15.70 -3.22 18.37
CA SER A 141 -15.30 -3.73 19.71
C SER A 141 -14.47 -5.01 19.63
N ASP A 142 -14.48 -5.66 18.48
CA ASP A 142 -13.84 -6.96 18.32
C ASP A 142 -12.38 -6.80 17.93
N LYS A 143 -11.54 -7.66 18.48
CA LYS A 143 -10.11 -7.72 18.18
C LYS A 143 -9.70 -9.16 17.95
N VAL A 144 -9.12 -9.43 16.80
CA VAL A 144 -8.74 -10.78 16.38
C VAL A 144 -7.31 -10.78 15.90
N PRO A 145 -6.43 -11.58 16.50
CA PRO A 145 -5.11 -11.84 15.93
C PRO A 145 -5.25 -12.68 14.65
N VAL A 146 -4.52 -12.31 13.62
CA VAL A 146 -4.59 -12.93 12.29
C VAL A 146 -3.21 -13.13 11.71
N ILE A 147 -3.09 -14.10 10.81
CA ILE A 147 -1.92 -14.28 9.95
C ILE A 147 -2.35 -13.94 8.52
N ILE A 148 -1.77 -12.90 7.96
CA ILE A 148 -2.04 -12.43 6.60
C ILE A 148 -1.01 -13.04 5.67
N LYS A 149 -1.46 -13.91 4.76
CA LYS A 149 -0.60 -14.54 3.75
C LYS A 149 -0.99 -14.04 2.36
N ALA A 150 -0.06 -13.41 1.67
CA ALA A 150 -0.24 -13.11 0.26
C ALA A 150 -0.12 -14.39 -0.58
N SER A 151 -0.89 -14.52 -1.67
CA SER A 151 -0.63 -15.53 -2.68
C SER A 151 0.73 -15.28 -3.35
N ARG A 152 1.34 -16.32 -3.95
CA ARG A 152 2.63 -16.17 -4.66
C ARG A 152 2.57 -15.05 -5.72
N GLU A 153 1.48 -14.99 -6.48
CA GLU A 153 1.27 -13.96 -7.50
C GLU A 153 1.25 -12.54 -6.89
N LYS A 154 0.52 -12.36 -5.78
CA LYS A 154 0.48 -11.06 -5.08
C LYS A 154 1.82 -10.70 -4.48
N GLN A 155 2.53 -11.67 -3.90
CA GLN A 155 3.86 -11.44 -3.35
C GLN A 155 4.83 -10.97 -4.43
N GLN A 156 4.78 -11.58 -5.62
CA GLN A 156 5.58 -11.16 -6.76
C GLN A 156 5.29 -9.71 -7.22
N MET A 157 4.04 -9.25 -7.06
CA MET A 157 3.65 -7.89 -7.46
C MET A 157 4.05 -6.81 -6.43
N ILE A 158 4.18 -7.17 -5.14
CA ILE A 158 4.33 -6.20 -4.05
C ILE A 158 5.67 -6.30 -3.32
N THR A 159 6.48 -7.34 -3.60
CA THR A 159 7.75 -7.52 -2.89
C THR A 159 8.73 -6.41 -3.20
N THR A 160 9.37 -5.90 -2.15
CA THR A 160 10.50 -4.98 -2.22
C THR A 160 11.80 -5.65 -1.75
N ASP A 161 11.73 -6.94 -1.38
CA ASP A 161 12.89 -7.72 -0.99
C ASP A 161 13.79 -7.97 -2.20
N ARG A 162 15.07 -7.59 -2.06
CA ARG A 162 16.03 -7.65 -3.17
C ARG A 162 16.32 -9.08 -3.63
N ALA A 163 16.38 -10.02 -2.71
CA ALA A 163 16.65 -11.42 -3.04
C ALA A 163 15.46 -12.06 -3.77
N GLU A 164 14.23 -11.75 -3.33
CA GLU A 164 12.99 -12.18 -3.98
C GLU A 164 12.89 -11.57 -5.40
N LEU A 165 13.22 -10.28 -5.58
CA LEU A 165 13.22 -9.61 -6.88
C LEU A 165 14.25 -10.21 -7.84
N GLU A 166 15.47 -10.49 -7.36
CA GLU A 166 16.53 -11.10 -8.18
C GLU A 166 16.14 -12.53 -8.62
N ALA A 167 15.53 -13.31 -7.72
CA ALA A 167 15.02 -14.65 -8.04
C ALA A 167 13.91 -14.59 -9.11
N MET A 168 12.97 -13.67 -8.96
CA MET A 168 11.87 -13.46 -9.89
C MET A 168 12.36 -13.03 -11.27
N LEU A 169 13.34 -12.13 -11.35
CA LEU A 169 13.94 -11.70 -12.60
C LEU A 169 14.67 -12.84 -13.32
N LYS A 170 15.30 -13.75 -12.57
CA LYS A 170 15.92 -14.96 -13.14
C LYS A 170 14.87 -15.92 -13.72
N GLU A 171 13.78 -16.14 -12.98
CA GLU A 171 12.66 -16.98 -13.46
C GLU A 171 12.04 -16.40 -14.75
N LEU A 172 11.80 -15.09 -14.79
CA LEU A 172 11.25 -14.41 -15.98
C LEU A 172 12.17 -14.49 -17.18
N LYS A 173 13.48 -14.32 -16.99
CA LYS A 173 14.46 -14.48 -18.07
C LYS A 173 14.51 -15.91 -18.60
N ALA A 174 14.51 -16.91 -17.72
CA ALA A 174 14.50 -18.30 -18.13
C ALA A 174 13.24 -18.67 -18.95
N VAL A 175 12.08 -18.11 -18.58
CA VAL A 175 10.83 -18.30 -19.36
C VAL A 175 10.90 -17.59 -20.70
N ALA A 176 11.46 -16.39 -20.78
CA ALA A 176 11.64 -15.66 -22.03
C ALA A 176 12.60 -16.39 -22.98
N ASP A 177 13.74 -16.88 -22.48
CA ASP A 177 14.73 -17.63 -23.25
C ASP A 177 14.15 -18.95 -23.81
N THR A 178 13.27 -19.62 -23.04
CA THR A 178 12.58 -20.83 -23.51
C THR A 178 11.49 -20.52 -24.55
N ALA A 179 10.81 -19.37 -24.45
CA ALA A 179 9.82 -18.94 -25.42
C ALA A 179 10.47 -18.54 -26.75
N ASP A 180 11.63 -17.87 -26.74
CA ASP A 180 12.40 -17.53 -27.93
C ASP A 180 12.99 -18.77 -28.62
N ALA A 181 13.46 -19.75 -27.82
CA ALA A 181 13.95 -21.03 -28.37
C ALA A 181 12.84 -21.85 -29.06
N ALA A 182 11.58 -21.72 -28.57
CA ALA A 182 10.42 -22.41 -29.16
C ALA A 182 9.85 -21.70 -30.40
N SER A 183 10.25 -20.44 -30.64
CA SER A 183 9.77 -19.63 -31.77
C SER A 183 10.68 -19.64 -33.01
N VAL A 184 11.82 -20.32 -32.96
CA VAL A 184 12.68 -20.51 -34.15
C VAL A 184 12.04 -21.62 -35.00
N PRO A 185 11.42 -21.32 -36.16
CA PRO A 185 10.95 -22.35 -37.06
C PRO A 185 12.15 -23.08 -37.64
N ASP A 186 12.07 -24.41 -37.60
CA ASP A 186 13.06 -25.30 -38.18
C ASP A 186 13.33 -24.87 -39.64
N SER A 187 14.42 -24.15 -39.85
CA SER A 187 14.80 -23.66 -41.18
C SER A 187 15.06 -24.81 -42.14
N GLU A 188 15.38 -26.00 -41.64
CA GLU A 188 15.55 -27.22 -42.44
C GLU A 188 14.22 -27.77 -42.99
N ALA A 189 13.11 -27.60 -42.28
CA ALA A 189 11.80 -28.06 -42.74
C ALA A 189 11.24 -27.16 -43.88
N VAL A 190 11.63 -25.88 -43.92
CA VAL A 190 11.20 -24.95 -44.96
C VAL A 190 12.01 -25.14 -46.26
N GLU A 191 13.29 -25.50 -46.19
CA GLU A 191 14.11 -25.83 -47.33
C GLU A 191 13.70 -27.16 -47.97
N ALA A 192 13.45 -28.20 -47.18
CA ALA A 192 12.96 -29.48 -47.68
C ALA A 192 11.61 -29.38 -48.42
N SER A 193 10.73 -28.48 -47.98
CA SER A 193 9.45 -28.24 -48.66
C SER A 193 9.57 -27.42 -49.95
N ARG A 194 10.63 -26.62 -50.08
CA ARG A 194 10.91 -25.87 -51.34
C ARG A 194 11.50 -26.76 -52.44
N ASP A 195 12.35 -27.70 -52.07
CA ASP A 195 12.96 -28.63 -53.06
C ASP A 195 11.93 -29.63 -53.60
N GLN A 196 10.97 -30.09 -52.81
CA GLN A 196 9.88 -30.97 -53.29
C GLN A 196 8.90 -30.24 -54.25
N LEU A 197 8.74 -28.93 -54.14
CA LEU A 197 7.88 -28.14 -55.04
C LEU A 197 8.59 -27.80 -56.38
N ALA A 198 9.92 -27.81 -56.40
CA ALA A 198 10.70 -27.57 -57.64
C ALA A 198 10.76 -28.79 -58.56
N GLU A 199 10.71 -30.01 -58.04
CA GLU A 199 10.74 -31.25 -58.85
C GLU A 199 9.41 -31.60 -59.53
N THR A 200 8.30 -30.96 -59.17
CA THR A 200 6.97 -31.24 -59.73
C THR A 200 6.55 -30.34 -60.93
N GLN A 201 7.44 -29.43 -61.35
CA GLN A 201 7.16 -28.55 -62.52
C GLN A 201 8.23 -28.66 -63.60
N THR A 202 8.35 -29.80 -64.19
CA THR A 202 9.01 -29.92 -65.51
C THR A 202 8.11 -30.77 -66.39
N PRO A 203 7.80 -30.29 -67.64
CA PRO A 203 6.80 -30.83 -68.60
C PRO A 203 7.18 -32.16 -69.17
#